data_96f3c4ec1c89d90f32907e5af81cef0f
#
_entry.id   96f3c4ec1c89d90f32907e5af81cef0f
#
_cell.length_a   1.000
_cell.length_b   1.000
_cell.length_c   1.000
_cell.angle_alpha   90.00
_cell.angle_beta   90.00
_cell.angle_gamma   90.00
#
_symmetry.space_group_name_H-M   'P 1'
#
loop_
_entity.id
_entity.type
_entity.pdbx_description
1 polymer ?
#
loop_
_entity_poly.entity_id
_entity_poly.type
_entity_poly.pdbx_seq_one_letter_code
_entity_poly.pdbx_strand_id
1 'polypeptide(L)'
;MHIMNIENNINAIFRLYHCYEDKISGGGSILYCGMEMDLKLCLIADSISKGEFNKADRLIDDALKEGRDFDQIMKMAIEPSIKSLEEGFKSGTVYLPTMTASTLFICKQMEKNNYKSKNVKKTVVIGTGDGDIHEIGKNMCSMILKIRGYNVIDLGTNISAKKFMNVALKNKANAIAVSASMTTTRVTQSEIVNKSNQLEDKIYIFVGGASCSESWNKAIHADGYSKDWLEFAKLVNDKIGE
;
A
#
# COMPACT_ATOMS: atom_id res chain seq x y z
N MET A 1 26.49 -20.52 -4.45
CA MET A 1 25.57 -20.22 -5.58
C MET A 1 24.83 -18.94 -5.17
N HIS A 2 25.26 -17.79 -5.74
CA HIS A 2 24.87 -16.46 -5.28
C HIS A 2 23.44 -16.16 -5.72
N ILE A 3 22.57 -15.87 -4.79
CA ILE A 3 21.31 -15.18 -5.05
C ILE A 3 21.71 -13.75 -5.38
N MET A 4 21.93 -13.45 -6.66
CA MET A 4 22.15 -12.08 -7.12
C MET A 4 20.85 -11.30 -6.91
N ASN A 5 21.00 -10.19 -6.21
CA ASN A 5 19.99 -9.21 -5.80
C ASN A 5 19.03 -8.87 -6.95
N ILE A 6 17.79 -9.31 -6.86
CA ILE A 6 16.69 -8.99 -7.78
C ILE A 6 16.49 -7.47 -7.87
N GLU A 7 16.89 -6.74 -6.85
CA GLU A 7 16.76 -5.27 -6.73
C GLU A 7 17.57 -4.49 -7.78
N ASN A 8 18.77 -4.95 -8.15
CA ASN A 8 19.58 -4.32 -9.19
C ASN A 8 19.11 -4.65 -10.62
N ASN A 9 18.27 -5.67 -10.76
CA ASN A 9 17.81 -6.15 -12.07
C ASN A 9 16.62 -5.35 -12.61
N ILE A 10 15.73 -4.82 -11.76
CA ILE A 10 14.53 -4.09 -12.19
C ILE A 10 14.91 -2.78 -12.89
N ASN A 11 15.86 -2.03 -12.36
CA ASN A 11 16.35 -0.79 -13.00
C ASN A 11 17.12 -1.07 -14.30
N ALA A 12 17.83 -2.20 -14.40
CA ALA A 12 18.47 -2.63 -15.64
C ALA A 12 17.43 -3.08 -16.68
N ILE A 13 16.36 -3.73 -16.25
CA ILE A 13 15.22 -4.14 -17.06
C ILE A 13 14.49 -2.91 -17.64
N PHE A 14 14.22 -1.89 -16.81
CA PHE A 14 13.62 -0.63 -17.28
C PHE A 14 14.51 0.12 -18.29
N ARG A 15 15.84 0.11 -18.09
CA ARG A 15 16.78 0.73 -19.05
C ARG A 15 16.86 0.00 -20.38
N LEU A 16 16.79 -1.33 -20.37
CA LEU A 16 16.76 -2.13 -21.60
C LEU A 16 15.45 -1.95 -22.36
N TYR A 17 14.35 -1.75 -21.65
CA TYR A 17 13.03 -1.52 -22.23
C TYR A 17 13.01 -0.25 -23.10
N HIS A 18 13.59 0.86 -22.63
CA HIS A 18 13.72 2.08 -23.43
C HIS A 18 14.55 1.92 -24.72
N CYS A 19 15.42 0.92 -24.79
CA CYS A 19 16.18 0.62 -26.01
C CYS A 19 15.40 -0.24 -27.02
N TYR A 20 14.22 -0.79 -26.64
CA TYR A 20 13.47 -1.74 -27.47
C TYR A 20 12.02 -1.35 -27.76
N GLU A 21 11.53 -0.17 -27.31
CA GLU A 21 10.16 0.30 -27.57
C GLU A 21 9.75 0.26 -29.06
N ASP A 22 10.73 0.46 -29.98
CA ASP A 22 10.47 0.49 -31.43
C ASP A 22 10.37 -0.90 -32.09
N LYS A 23 10.59 -2.00 -31.37
CA LYS A 23 10.67 -3.35 -31.95
C LYS A 23 9.58 -4.32 -31.55
N ILE A 24 8.62 -3.93 -30.70
CA ILE A 24 7.71 -4.89 -30.10
C ILE A 24 6.27 -4.68 -30.58
N SER A 25 5.93 -5.31 -31.71
CA SER A 25 4.55 -5.51 -32.17
C SER A 25 4.02 -6.95 -31.97
N GLY A 26 4.76 -7.82 -31.29
CA GLY A 26 4.36 -9.21 -31.07
C GLY A 26 4.80 -9.69 -29.71
N GLY A 27 3.89 -10.36 -28.98
CA GLY A 27 4.18 -10.97 -27.67
C GLY A 27 5.37 -11.93 -27.78
N GLY A 28 6.42 -11.66 -27.00
CA GLY A 28 7.64 -12.46 -26.93
C GLY A 28 8.27 -12.37 -25.55
N SER A 29 9.03 -13.38 -25.17
CA SER A 29 9.90 -13.33 -24.01
C SER A 29 11.32 -12.92 -24.41
N ILE A 30 12.00 -12.17 -23.54
CA ILE A 30 13.40 -11.78 -23.74
C ILE A 30 14.25 -12.54 -22.71
N LEU A 31 15.29 -13.24 -23.20
CA LEU A 31 16.30 -13.85 -22.35
C LEU A 31 17.31 -12.79 -21.88
N TYR A 32 17.30 -12.49 -20.59
CA TYR A 32 18.30 -11.65 -19.96
C TYR A 32 18.99 -12.41 -18.83
N CYS A 33 20.31 -12.56 -18.91
CA CYS A 33 21.12 -13.35 -17.97
C CYS A 33 20.57 -14.75 -17.66
N GLY A 34 19.93 -15.41 -18.64
CA GLY A 34 19.41 -16.77 -18.48
C GLY A 34 18.02 -16.84 -17.83
N MET A 35 17.35 -15.70 -17.61
CA MET A 35 15.94 -15.65 -17.18
C MET A 35 15.05 -15.19 -18.33
N GLU A 36 14.01 -15.96 -18.60
CA GLU A 36 12.93 -15.60 -19.52
C GLU A 36 12.06 -14.51 -18.88
N MET A 37 12.02 -13.33 -19.52
CA MET A 37 11.21 -12.20 -19.04
C MET A 37 9.92 -12.11 -19.83
N ASP A 38 8.81 -12.05 -19.11
CA ASP A 38 7.51 -11.79 -19.70
C ASP A 38 7.37 -10.29 -20.02
N LEU A 39 7.55 -9.97 -21.30
CA LEU A 39 7.51 -8.60 -21.80
C LEU A 39 6.18 -7.91 -21.49
N LYS A 40 5.05 -8.63 -21.55
CA LYS A 40 3.73 -8.08 -21.27
C LYS A 40 3.61 -7.63 -19.81
N LEU A 41 4.16 -8.41 -18.88
CA LEU A 41 4.17 -8.03 -17.45
C LEU A 41 5.05 -6.80 -17.19
N CYS A 42 6.19 -6.69 -17.90
CA CYS A 42 7.02 -5.49 -17.84
C CYS A 42 6.29 -4.25 -18.38
N LEU A 43 5.52 -4.39 -19.49
CA LEU A 43 4.70 -3.33 -20.06
C LEU A 43 3.59 -2.87 -19.10
N ILE A 44 2.96 -3.80 -18.41
CA ILE A 44 1.96 -3.48 -17.38
C ILE A 44 2.61 -2.62 -16.27
N ALA A 45 3.76 -3.07 -15.74
CA ALA A 45 4.47 -2.35 -14.68
C ALA A 45 4.87 -0.93 -15.10
N ASP A 46 5.43 -0.77 -16.29
CA ASP A 46 5.83 0.53 -16.85
C ASP A 46 4.62 1.45 -17.05
N SER A 47 3.53 0.94 -17.63
CA SER A 47 2.30 1.71 -17.87
C SER A 47 1.68 2.20 -16.57
N ILE A 48 1.69 1.40 -15.51
CA ILE A 48 1.21 1.81 -14.17
C ILE A 48 2.11 2.91 -13.61
N SER A 49 3.42 2.75 -13.69
CA SER A 49 4.40 3.71 -13.16
C SER A 49 4.34 5.07 -13.87
N LYS A 50 4.02 5.06 -15.17
CA LYS A 50 3.84 6.28 -15.99
C LYS A 50 2.44 6.90 -15.88
N GLY A 51 1.48 6.25 -15.23
CA GLY A 51 0.09 6.70 -15.16
C GLY A 51 -0.72 6.45 -16.44
N GLU A 52 -0.26 5.55 -17.31
CA GLU A 52 -0.94 5.16 -18.56
C GLU A 52 -2.03 4.10 -18.28
N PHE A 53 -3.00 4.43 -17.42
CA PHE A 53 -3.94 3.46 -16.85
C PHE A 53 -4.82 2.75 -17.87
N ASN A 54 -5.22 3.43 -18.95
CA ASN A 54 -6.01 2.81 -20.04
C ASN A 54 -5.21 1.73 -20.78
N LYS A 55 -3.90 1.94 -20.95
CA LYS A 55 -2.98 0.97 -21.55
C LYS A 55 -2.74 -0.20 -20.58
N ALA A 56 -2.49 0.10 -19.31
CA ALA A 56 -2.30 -0.90 -18.28
C ALA A 56 -3.53 -1.82 -18.14
N ASP A 57 -4.76 -1.25 -18.12
CA ASP A 57 -6.01 -2.01 -18.03
C ASP A 57 -6.16 -3.01 -19.20
N ARG A 58 -5.92 -2.55 -20.45
CA ARG A 58 -5.98 -3.43 -21.63
C ARG A 58 -4.93 -4.54 -21.56
N LEU A 59 -3.69 -4.21 -21.19
CA LEU A 59 -2.62 -5.21 -21.07
C LEU A 59 -2.91 -6.25 -19.99
N ILE A 60 -3.52 -5.86 -18.88
CA ILE A 60 -3.97 -6.77 -17.82
C ILE A 60 -5.07 -7.70 -18.35
N ASP A 61 -6.10 -7.14 -19.01
CA ASP A 61 -7.19 -7.93 -19.58
C ASP A 61 -6.67 -8.93 -20.65
N ASP A 62 -5.72 -8.53 -21.47
CA ASP A 62 -5.11 -9.40 -22.48
C ASP A 62 -4.24 -10.49 -21.84
N ALA A 63 -3.49 -10.17 -20.77
CA ALA A 63 -2.72 -11.15 -20.03
C ALA A 63 -3.62 -12.24 -19.40
N LEU A 64 -4.77 -11.83 -18.85
CA LEU A 64 -5.77 -12.74 -18.29
C LEU A 64 -6.38 -13.64 -19.36
N LYS A 65 -6.73 -13.11 -20.55
CA LYS A 65 -7.24 -13.89 -21.70
C LYS A 65 -6.23 -14.91 -22.21
N GLU A 66 -4.93 -14.63 -22.10
CA GLU A 66 -3.84 -15.54 -22.45
C GLU A 66 -3.57 -16.62 -21.40
N GLY A 67 -4.35 -16.66 -20.34
CA GLY A 67 -4.29 -17.71 -19.30
C GLY A 67 -3.37 -17.40 -18.12
N ARG A 68 -2.86 -16.17 -18.00
CA ARG A 68 -2.17 -15.75 -16.77
C ARG A 68 -3.19 -15.54 -15.65
N ASP A 69 -2.85 -15.96 -14.43
CA ASP A 69 -3.67 -15.62 -13.29
C ASP A 69 -3.32 -14.23 -12.73
N PHE A 70 -4.27 -13.61 -12.04
CA PHE A 70 -4.06 -12.26 -11.49
C PHE A 70 -3.00 -12.23 -10.37
N ASP A 71 -2.75 -13.35 -9.69
CA ASP A 71 -1.67 -13.48 -8.68
C ASP A 71 -0.28 -13.34 -9.33
N GLN A 72 -0.09 -13.88 -10.54
CA GLN A 72 1.12 -13.68 -11.32
C GLN A 72 1.29 -12.20 -11.72
N ILE A 73 0.20 -11.57 -12.19
CA ILE A 73 0.23 -10.14 -12.57
C ILE A 73 0.53 -9.27 -11.34
N MET A 74 -0.06 -9.58 -10.18
CA MET A 74 0.26 -8.88 -8.93
C MET A 74 1.74 -8.96 -8.60
N LYS A 75 2.32 -10.15 -8.57
CA LYS A 75 3.72 -10.36 -8.14
C LYS A 75 4.75 -9.84 -9.14
N MET A 76 4.49 -9.99 -10.43
CA MET A 76 5.50 -9.76 -11.48
C MET A 76 5.35 -8.41 -12.18
N ALA A 77 4.22 -7.72 -12.03
CA ALA A 77 3.98 -6.42 -12.62
C ALA A 77 3.55 -5.36 -11.62
N ILE A 78 2.54 -5.62 -10.80
CA ILE A 78 1.95 -4.60 -9.92
C ILE A 78 2.87 -4.31 -8.72
N GLU A 79 3.37 -5.30 -8.01
CA GLU A 79 4.30 -5.09 -6.89
C GLU A 79 5.59 -4.37 -7.31
N PRO A 80 6.25 -4.72 -8.44
CA PRO A 80 7.37 -3.95 -8.96
C PRO A 80 7.02 -2.50 -9.32
N SER A 81 5.83 -2.24 -9.90
CA SER A 81 5.40 -0.87 -10.21
C SER A 81 5.22 -0.03 -8.95
N ILE A 82 4.68 -0.60 -7.87
CA ILE A 82 4.54 0.08 -6.58
C ILE A 82 5.92 0.45 -6.04
N LYS A 83 6.88 -0.48 -6.06
CA LYS A 83 8.24 -0.23 -5.60
C LYS A 83 8.89 0.92 -6.39
N SER A 84 8.76 0.92 -7.71
CA SER A 84 9.23 2.00 -8.58
C SER A 84 8.59 3.35 -8.24
N LEU A 85 7.27 3.37 -8.02
CA LEU A 85 6.54 4.56 -7.61
C LEU A 85 6.99 5.06 -6.23
N GLU A 86 7.22 4.17 -5.26
CA GLU A 86 7.72 4.50 -3.92
C GLU A 86 9.13 5.12 -3.99
N GLU A 87 10.03 4.56 -4.80
CA GLU A 87 11.37 5.08 -5.02
C GLU A 87 11.33 6.45 -5.72
N GLY A 88 10.49 6.59 -6.75
CA GLY A 88 10.26 7.84 -7.44
C GLY A 88 9.68 8.94 -6.54
N PHE A 89 8.78 8.59 -5.64
CA PHE A 89 8.22 9.52 -4.65
C PHE A 89 9.29 9.98 -3.66
N LYS A 90 10.13 9.08 -3.16
CA LYS A 90 11.25 9.41 -2.26
C LYS A 90 12.30 10.30 -2.92
N SER A 91 12.58 10.08 -4.20
CA SER A 91 13.53 10.89 -4.99
C SER A 91 12.94 12.19 -5.52
N GLY A 92 11.64 12.42 -5.37
CA GLY A 92 10.94 13.60 -5.88
C GLY A 92 10.64 13.58 -7.39
N THR A 93 10.81 12.44 -8.06
CA THR A 93 10.49 12.26 -9.49
C THR A 93 9.04 11.86 -9.72
N VAL A 94 8.38 11.28 -8.72
CA VAL A 94 6.93 10.99 -8.71
C VAL A 94 6.24 11.87 -7.68
N TYR A 95 5.15 12.51 -8.07
CA TYR A 95 4.39 13.41 -7.21
C TYR A 95 3.16 12.71 -6.61
N LEU A 96 2.64 13.27 -5.51
CA LEU A 96 1.51 12.71 -4.77
C LEU A 96 0.28 12.42 -5.65
N PRO A 97 -0.14 13.28 -6.61
CA PRO A 97 -1.26 12.96 -7.49
C PRO A 97 -1.05 11.68 -8.32
N THR A 98 0.15 11.50 -8.90
CA THR A 98 0.50 10.29 -9.67
C THR A 98 0.47 9.06 -8.78
N MET A 99 1.07 9.15 -7.60
CA MET A 99 1.08 8.06 -6.64
C MET A 99 -0.34 7.66 -6.22
N THR A 100 -1.19 8.64 -5.91
CA THR A 100 -2.59 8.42 -5.53
C THR A 100 -3.37 7.76 -6.67
N ALA A 101 -3.23 8.26 -7.90
CA ALA A 101 -3.93 7.74 -9.07
C ALA A 101 -3.49 6.29 -9.39
N SER A 102 -2.19 5.99 -9.32
CA SER A 102 -1.66 4.64 -9.54
C SER A 102 -2.14 3.66 -8.47
N THR A 103 -2.10 4.06 -7.21
CA THR A 103 -2.58 3.22 -6.10
C THR A 103 -4.08 2.95 -6.21
N LEU A 104 -4.87 3.97 -6.58
CA LEU A 104 -6.31 3.82 -6.80
C LEU A 104 -6.61 2.90 -7.99
N PHE A 105 -5.85 3.01 -9.09
CA PHE A 105 -5.95 2.10 -10.23
C PHE A 105 -5.68 0.66 -9.81
N ILE A 106 -4.62 0.41 -9.05
CA ILE A 106 -4.27 -0.93 -8.56
C ILE A 106 -5.39 -1.50 -7.68
N CYS A 107 -5.93 -0.72 -6.74
CA CYS A 107 -7.05 -1.17 -5.92
C CYS A 107 -8.28 -1.54 -6.76
N LYS A 108 -8.60 -0.75 -7.80
CA LYS A 108 -9.69 -1.07 -8.74
C LYS A 108 -9.43 -2.37 -9.50
N GLN A 109 -8.17 -2.62 -9.92
CA GLN A 109 -7.82 -3.88 -10.56
C GLN A 109 -7.97 -5.08 -9.62
N MET A 110 -7.57 -4.93 -8.35
CA MET A 110 -7.78 -5.96 -7.33
C MET A 110 -9.27 -6.27 -7.13
N GLU A 111 -10.12 -5.24 -7.07
CA GLU A 111 -11.58 -5.39 -6.94
C GLU A 111 -12.19 -6.04 -8.20
N LYS A 112 -11.86 -5.54 -9.41
CA LYS A 112 -12.32 -6.05 -10.71
C LYS A 112 -12.05 -7.56 -10.85
N ASN A 113 -10.88 -8.01 -10.38
CA ASN A 113 -10.44 -9.40 -10.48
C ASN A 113 -10.74 -10.23 -9.22
N ASN A 114 -11.53 -9.72 -8.27
CA ASN A 114 -11.83 -10.37 -6.99
C ASN A 114 -10.58 -10.87 -6.26
N TYR A 115 -9.47 -10.13 -6.40
CA TYR A 115 -8.19 -10.54 -5.84
C TYR A 115 -8.21 -10.44 -4.32
N LYS A 116 -7.85 -11.55 -3.68
CA LYS A 116 -7.56 -11.61 -2.25
C LYS A 116 -6.17 -12.23 -2.11
N SER A 117 -5.31 -11.58 -1.34
CA SER A 117 -4.01 -12.17 -1.02
C SER A 117 -4.22 -13.59 -0.45
N LYS A 118 -3.51 -14.56 -1.00
CA LYS A 118 -3.56 -15.96 -0.51
C LYS A 118 -3.06 -16.07 0.94
N ASN A 119 -2.18 -15.17 1.33
CA ASN A 119 -1.66 -15.05 2.69
C ASN A 119 -2.18 -13.74 3.29
N VAL A 120 -3.44 -13.73 3.74
CA VAL A 120 -3.99 -12.56 4.44
C VAL A 120 -3.18 -12.36 5.71
N LYS A 121 -2.52 -11.21 5.78
CA LYS A 121 -1.80 -10.77 6.99
C LYS A 121 -2.79 -10.38 8.08
N LYS A 122 -2.29 -9.76 9.11
CA LYS A 122 -3.05 -9.25 10.25
C LYS A 122 -4.16 -8.27 9.84
N THR A 123 -5.15 -8.08 10.72
CA THR A 123 -6.26 -7.13 10.53
C THR A 123 -5.90 -5.77 11.12
N VAL A 124 -6.10 -4.71 10.34
CA VAL A 124 -5.89 -3.31 10.74
C VAL A 124 -7.19 -2.53 10.57
N VAL A 125 -7.65 -1.87 11.64
CA VAL A 125 -8.77 -0.92 11.58
C VAL A 125 -8.19 0.48 11.38
N ILE A 126 -8.69 1.21 10.38
CA ILE A 126 -8.19 2.55 10.05
C ILE A 126 -9.34 3.56 9.94
N GLY A 127 -9.09 4.80 10.29
CA GLY A 127 -10.06 5.89 10.18
C GLY A 127 -9.47 7.24 10.61
N THR A 128 -10.28 8.31 10.50
CA THR A 128 -9.93 9.61 11.10
C THR A 128 -10.64 9.81 12.43
N GLY A 129 -10.02 10.56 13.33
CA GLY A 129 -10.59 10.87 14.64
C GLY A 129 -11.90 11.66 14.58
N ASP A 130 -12.59 11.73 15.71
CA ASP A 130 -13.86 12.45 15.85
C ASP A 130 -13.68 13.93 15.45
N GLY A 131 -14.59 14.44 14.63
CA GLY A 131 -14.54 15.79 14.06
C GLY A 131 -13.54 15.97 12.89
N ASP A 132 -12.79 14.94 12.47
CA ASP A 132 -11.82 15.04 11.36
C ASP A 132 -12.38 14.47 10.05
N ILE A 133 -12.44 15.31 9.01
CA ILE A 133 -12.93 14.95 7.68
C ILE A 133 -11.80 14.78 6.64
N HIS A 134 -10.53 14.95 7.03
CA HIS A 134 -9.38 14.88 6.14
C HIS A 134 -8.98 13.42 5.88
N GLU A 135 -9.33 12.90 4.72
CA GLU A 135 -9.20 11.46 4.44
C GLU A 135 -8.08 11.07 3.46
N ILE A 136 -7.48 12.01 2.73
CA ILE A 136 -6.52 11.68 1.65
C ILE A 136 -5.37 10.82 2.18
N GLY A 137 -4.69 11.25 3.26
CA GLY A 137 -3.58 10.51 3.86
C GLY A 137 -4.01 9.15 4.40
N LYS A 138 -5.17 9.10 5.07
CA LYS A 138 -5.77 7.86 5.57
C LYS A 138 -6.08 6.89 4.44
N ASN A 139 -6.66 7.37 3.33
CA ASN A 139 -7.00 6.55 2.18
C ASN A 139 -5.74 5.95 1.54
N MET A 140 -4.64 6.73 1.41
CA MET A 140 -3.36 6.21 0.94
C MET A 140 -2.82 5.11 1.86
N CYS A 141 -2.87 5.30 3.18
CA CYS A 141 -2.48 4.28 4.15
C CYS A 141 -3.33 3.00 4.03
N SER A 142 -4.66 3.15 3.89
CA SER A 142 -5.58 2.04 3.70
C SER A 142 -5.27 1.25 2.44
N MET A 143 -5.08 1.93 1.30
CA MET A 143 -4.80 1.31 0.02
C MET A 143 -3.46 0.55 0.02
N ILE A 144 -2.39 1.16 0.52
CA ILE A 144 -1.07 0.50 0.52
C ILE A 144 -1.05 -0.75 1.41
N LEU A 145 -1.75 -0.75 2.54
CA LEU A 145 -1.87 -1.93 3.37
C LEU A 145 -2.67 -3.04 2.69
N LYS A 146 -3.77 -2.73 1.98
CA LYS A 146 -4.54 -3.70 1.19
C LYS A 146 -3.67 -4.36 0.13
N ILE A 147 -2.90 -3.57 -0.61
CA ILE A 147 -1.96 -4.05 -1.64
C ILE A 147 -0.90 -4.97 -1.00
N ARG A 148 -0.42 -4.66 0.20
CA ARG A 148 0.54 -5.49 0.94
C ARG A 148 -0.08 -6.71 1.64
N GLY A 149 -1.37 -7.01 1.38
CA GLY A 149 -2.06 -8.21 1.84
C GLY A 149 -2.63 -8.13 3.25
N TYR A 150 -2.72 -6.94 3.87
CA TYR A 150 -3.42 -6.77 5.14
C TYR A 150 -4.94 -6.78 4.95
N ASN A 151 -5.66 -7.33 5.93
CA ASN A 151 -7.11 -7.15 6.02
C ASN A 151 -7.40 -5.78 6.63
N VAL A 152 -7.80 -4.81 5.80
CA VAL A 152 -8.02 -3.42 6.24
C VAL A 152 -9.51 -3.13 6.36
N ILE A 153 -9.93 -2.77 7.57
CA ILE A 153 -11.29 -2.31 7.88
C ILE A 153 -11.25 -0.78 7.97
N ASP A 154 -11.64 -0.13 6.90
CA ASP A 154 -11.69 1.34 6.82
C ASP A 154 -13.02 1.86 7.35
N LEU A 155 -12.96 2.64 8.42
CA LEU A 155 -14.14 3.22 9.09
C LEU A 155 -14.59 4.55 8.46
N GLY A 156 -13.77 5.10 7.55
CA GLY A 156 -14.02 6.43 6.98
C GLY A 156 -13.54 7.57 7.89
N THR A 157 -14.31 8.64 7.93
CA THR A 157 -13.98 9.88 8.64
C THR A 157 -14.90 10.14 9.84
N ASN A 158 -14.46 11.03 10.73
CA ASN A 158 -15.24 11.47 11.88
C ASN A 158 -15.69 10.30 12.79
N ILE A 159 -14.73 9.52 13.27
CA ILE A 159 -14.97 8.28 13.99
C ILE A 159 -14.59 8.43 15.47
N SER A 160 -15.55 8.16 16.35
CA SER A 160 -15.32 8.19 17.80
C SER A 160 -14.40 7.04 18.27
N ALA A 161 -13.64 7.27 19.33
CA ALA A 161 -12.81 6.26 19.96
C ALA A 161 -13.57 4.98 20.32
N LYS A 162 -14.83 5.12 20.78
CA LYS A 162 -15.71 3.97 21.08
C LYS A 162 -15.96 3.10 19.85
N LYS A 163 -16.22 3.73 18.68
CA LYS A 163 -16.46 2.99 17.43
C LYS A 163 -15.20 2.27 16.96
N PHE A 164 -14.03 2.90 17.02
CA PHE A 164 -12.75 2.24 16.72
C PHE A 164 -12.56 0.98 17.57
N MET A 165 -12.68 1.11 18.88
CA MET A 165 -12.50 -0.01 19.81
C MET A 165 -13.50 -1.15 19.57
N ASN A 166 -14.78 -0.81 19.41
CA ASN A 166 -15.82 -1.82 19.17
C ASN A 166 -15.57 -2.62 17.89
N VAL A 167 -15.18 -1.94 16.79
CA VAL A 167 -14.89 -2.63 15.52
C VAL A 167 -13.62 -3.44 15.63
N ALA A 168 -12.59 -2.93 16.29
CA ALA A 168 -11.33 -3.65 16.48
C ALA A 168 -11.53 -4.94 17.28
N LEU A 169 -12.24 -4.87 18.40
CA LEU A 169 -12.55 -6.03 19.26
C LEU A 169 -13.41 -7.06 18.52
N LYS A 170 -14.50 -6.60 17.86
CA LYS A 170 -15.40 -7.48 17.10
C LYS A 170 -14.66 -8.28 16.02
N ASN A 171 -13.67 -7.66 15.38
CA ASN A 171 -12.94 -8.27 14.26
C ASN A 171 -11.57 -8.85 14.68
N LYS A 172 -11.28 -8.90 15.98
CA LYS A 172 -9.98 -9.36 16.52
C LYS A 172 -8.81 -8.67 15.80
N ALA A 173 -8.91 -7.35 15.63
CA ALA A 173 -7.91 -6.57 14.93
C ALA A 173 -6.58 -6.56 15.71
N ASN A 174 -5.49 -6.64 14.96
CA ASN A 174 -4.13 -6.61 15.51
C ASN A 174 -3.65 -5.18 15.74
N ALA A 175 -4.22 -4.22 14.96
CA ALA A 175 -3.88 -2.81 15.10
C ALA A 175 -5.06 -1.89 14.79
N ILE A 176 -4.97 -0.67 15.35
CA ILE A 176 -5.81 0.48 15.02
C ILE A 176 -4.88 1.59 14.54
N ALA A 177 -5.20 2.19 13.39
CA ALA A 177 -4.50 3.35 12.83
C ALA A 177 -5.45 4.55 12.81
N VAL A 178 -5.07 5.63 13.47
CA VAL A 178 -5.92 6.81 13.62
C VAL A 178 -5.23 8.04 13.08
N SER A 179 -5.83 8.67 12.06
CA SER A 179 -5.38 9.93 11.50
C SER A 179 -6.04 11.12 12.21
N ALA A 180 -5.25 12.15 12.53
CA ALA A 180 -5.73 13.43 13.05
C ALA A 180 -5.01 14.59 12.36
N SER A 181 -5.75 15.38 11.59
CA SER A 181 -5.20 16.51 10.83
C SER A 181 -5.28 17.83 11.60
N MET A 182 -6.09 17.88 12.66
CA MET A 182 -6.25 19.05 13.53
C MET A 182 -5.86 18.70 14.98
N THR A 183 -5.37 19.68 15.72
CA THR A 183 -4.97 19.48 17.12
C THR A 183 -6.15 19.08 18.01
N THR A 184 -7.34 19.54 17.71
CA THR A 184 -8.59 19.18 18.39
C THR A 184 -8.99 17.72 18.19
N THR A 185 -8.68 17.14 17.04
CA THR A 185 -9.06 15.75 16.71
C THR A 185 -8.08 14.70 17.24
N ARG A 186 -6.90 15.13 17.74
CA ARG A 186 -5.93 14.24 18.41
C ARG A 186 -6.45 13.61 19.70
N VAL A 187 -7.46 14.19 20.32
CA VAL A 187 -8.08 13.65 21.55
C VAL A 187 -8.53 12.21 21.33
N THR A 188 -9.10 11.89 20.16
CA THR A 188 -9.53 10.55 19.81
C THR A 188 -8.38 9.53 19.86
N GLN A 189 -7.17 9.94 19.46
CA GLN A 189 -5.98 9.08 19.50
C GLN A 189 -5.61 8.70 20.94
N SER A 190 -5.57 9.70 21.85
CA SER A 190 -5.25 9.45 23.26
C SER A 190 -6.35 8.62 23.96
N GLU A 191 -7.63 8.84 23.64
CA GLU A 191 -8.71 8.02 24.16
C GLU A 191 -8.61 6.56 23.73
N ILE A 192 -8.22 6.28 22.47
CA ILE A 192 -8.03 4.92 21.95
C ILE A 192 -6.86 4.24 22.67
N VAL A 193 -5.73 4.94 22.84
CA VAL A 193 -4.59 4.42 23.57
C VAL A 193 -4.97 4.07 25.01
N ASN A 194 -5.64 4.97 25.71
CA ASN A 194 -6.07 4.73 27.10
C ASN A 194 -7.02 3.52 27.21
N LYS A 195 -7.92 3.33 26.22
CA LYS A 195 -8.80 2.17 26.21
C LYS A 195 -8.08 0.88 25.84
N SER A 196 -7.14 0.93 24.91
CA SER A 196 -6.36 -0.26 24.49
C SER A 196 -5.47 -0.78 25.62
N ASN A 197 -4.92 0.12 26.45
CA ASN A 197 -4.10 -0.25 27.62
C ASN A 197 -4.86 -0.99 28.73
N GLN A 198 -6.19 -1.00 28.67
CA GLN A 198 -7.05 -1.74 29.61
C GLN A 198 -7.40 -3.15 29.13
N LEU A 199 -6.97 -3.52 27.91
CA LEU A 199 -7.24 -4.83 27.36
C LEU A 199 -6.18 -5.85 27.78
N GLU A 200 -6.59 -7.11 27.94
CA GLU A 200 -5.66 -8.23 28.16
C GLU A 200 -4.85 -8.52 26.88
N ASP A 201 -5.52 -8.51 25.73
CA ASP A 201 -4.87 -8.74 24.45
C ASP A 201 -4.35 -7.42 23.85
N LYS A 202 -3.09 -7.43 23.41
CA LYS A 202 -2.45 -6.27 22.81
C LYS A 202 -3.04 -5.94 21.45
N ILE A 203 -3.58 -4.72 21.31
CA ILE A 203 -3.89 -4.09 20.03
C ILE A 203 -2.89 -2.94 19.82
N TYR A 204 -2.12 -2.97 18.72
CA TYR A 204 -1.17 -1.91 18.41
C TYR A 204 -1.87 -0.64 17.95
N ILE A 205 -1.50 0.51 18.51
CA ILE A 205 -2.08 1.80 18.15
C ILE A 205 -1.07 2.64 17.38
N PHE A 206 -1.39 2.93 16.12
CA PHE A 206 -0.60 3.79 15.25
C PHE A 206 -1.28 5.13 15.05
N VAL A 207 -0.52 6.20 15.15
CA VAL A 207 -1.02 7.57 14.98
C VAL A 207 -0.33 8.29 13.85
N GLY A 208 -1.07 9.14 13.17
CA GLY A 208 -0.60 9.95 12.04
C GLY A 208 -1.55 11.11 11.77
N GLY A 209 -1.27 11.83 10.69
CA GLY A 209 -2.01 13.03 10.28
C GLY A 209 -1.22 14.31 10.53
N ALA A 210 -1.64 15.40 9.85
CA ALA A 210 -0.88 16.65 9.79
C ALA A 210 -0.63 17.32 11.15
N SER A 211 -1.46 17.05 12.17
CA SER A 211 -1.28 17.57 13.52
C SER A 211 -0.42 16.69 14.41
N CYS A 212 -0.01 15.51 13.95
CA CYS A 212 0.73 14.53 14.75
C CYS A 212 2.24 14.70 14.60
N SER A 213 2.98 14.20 15.58
CA SER A 213 4.45 14.20 15.62
C SER A 213 4.94 13.07 16.50
N GLU A 214 6.24 12.76 16.42
CA GLU A 214 6.87 11.80 17.32
C GLU A 214 6.78 12.21 18.80
N SER A 215 6.80 13.52 19.10
CA SER A 215 6.60 14.01 20.47
C SER A 215 5.18 13.75 20.98
N TRP A 216 4.18 13.87 20.10
CA TRP A 216 2.80 13.51 20.42
C TRP A 216 2.64 12.01 20.66
N ASN A 217 3.21 11.18 19.79
CA ASN A 217 3.23 9.73 19.93
C ASN A 217 3.77 9.31 21.30
N LYS A 218 4.92 9.86 21.71
CA LYS A 218 5.53 9.61 23.02
C LYS A 218 4.65 10.10 24.17
N ALA A 219 4.02 11.27 24.03
CA ALA A 219 3.20 11.86 25.08
C ALA A 219 1.95 11.01 25.41
N ILE A 220 1.37 10.36 24.40
CA ILE A 220 0.19 9.50 24.60
C ILE A 220 0.52 8.01 24.71
N HIS A 221 1.82 7.65 24.61
CA HIS A 221 2.29 6.26 24.62
C HIS A 221 1.66 5.36 23.56
N ALA A 222 1.46 5.88 22.34
CA ALA A 222 1.05 5.05 21.22
C ALA A 222 2.21 4.18 20.70
N ASP A 223 1.92 3.10 19.99
CA ASP A 223 2.90 2.10 19.54
C ASP A 223 3.75 2.56 18.37
N GLY A 224 3.33 3.62 17.68
CA GLY A 224 4.11 4.22 16.62
C GLY A 224 3.43 5.40 15.92
N TYR A 225 4.28 6.25 15.37
CA TYR A 225 3.92 7.42 14.55
C TYR A 225 4.55 7.29 13.18
N SER A 226 3.84 7.75 12.18
CA SER A 226 4.38 7.93 10.83
C SER A 226 3.98 9.30 10.27
N LYS A 227 4.92 9.95 9.61
CA LYS A 227 4.68 11.25 8.98
C LYS A 227 3.97 11.11 7.62
N ASP A 228 4.13 9.96 6.98
CA ASP A 228 3.56 9.66 5.68
C ASP A 228 3.14 8.19 5.56
N TRP A 229 2.45 7.88 4.47
CA TRP A 229 1.89 6.55 4.22
C TRP A 229 2.96 5.47 3.90
N LEU A 230 4.16 5.86 3.41
CA LEU A 230 5.28 4.93 3.17
C LEU A 230 5.90 4.48 4.49
N GLU A 231 6.20 5.45 5.37
CA GLU A 231 6.67 5.15 6.72
C GLU A 231 5.63 4.33 7.49
N PHE A 232 4.34 4.67 7.34
CA PHE A 232 3.26 3.91 7.96
C PHE A 232 3.25 2.44 7.56
N ALA A 233 3.33 2.17 6.25
CA ALA A 233 3.30 0.80 5.75
C ALA A 233 4.50 -0.02 6.21
N LYS A 234 5.69 0.61 6.34
CA LYS A 234 6.87 0.00 6.93
C LYS A 234 6.66 -0.26 8.42
N LEU A 235 6.22 0.74 9.18
CA LEU A 235 5.97 0.66 10.62
C LEU A 235 5.00 -0.48 10.97
N VAL A 236 3.90 -0.60 10.24
CA VAL A 236 2.92 -1.69 10.42
C VAL A 236 3.58 -3.04 10.16
N ASN A 237 4.36 -3.17 9.07
CA ASN A 237 5.04 -4.43 8.77
C ASN A 237 6.08 -4.81 9.84
N ASP A 238 6.84 -3.85 10.35
CA ASP A 238 7.87 -4.08 11.37
C ASP A 238 7.25 -4.49 12.73
N LYS A 239 6.01 -4.05 13.03
CA LYS A 239 5.33 -4.31 14.30
C LYS A 239 4.41 -5.53 14.30
N ILE A 240 3.75 -5.78 13.19
CA ILE A 240 2.71 -6.84 13.09
C ILE A 240 2.78 -7.65 11.80
N GLY A 241 3.84 -7.52 11.00
CA GLY A 241 3.94 -8.14 9.67
C GLY A 241 4.22 -9.64 9.65
N GLU A 242 4.56 -10.25 10.79
CA GLU A 242 4.83 -11.68 10.92
C GLU A 242 3.56 -12.52 11.12
#